data_95406e1f93de265eb49acb85c321ded3
#
_entry.id   95406e1f93de265eb49acb85c321ded3
#
_cell.length_a   1.000
_cell.length_b   1.000
_cell.length_c   1.000
_cell.angle_alpha   90.00
_cell.angle_beta   90.00
_cell.angle_gamma   90.00
#
_symmetry.space_group_name_H-M   'P 1'
#
loop_
_entity.id
_entity.type
_entity.pdbx_description
1 polymer ?
#
loop_
_entity_poly.entity_id
_entity_poly.type
_entity_poly.pdbx_seq_one_letter_code
_entity_poly.pdbx_strand_id
1 'polypeptide(L)'
;MTPQELKNSILQLAIQGKLVEQRPEEGTAEELFGQIQEEKQRLVAEKKIKKEKPLPEITDDEMPFDIPESWKWVRLGELFQHNTGKALNSTNRIGICLKYITTSNLYWNRFEMEHLKEMFFTDSEIEKCTVKKGDLLVCEGGDIGRAAIWQNDETICIQNHIHRLRAFRTVCTEFFYYLFYLYKHAGWIGGKGIGIQGLSSKAIHVLVFPLPPLAEQKRIVAKIEELLPYIDRYEQAWSKLEQFNTRFPEDMKKSLLQYAIQGKLVEQRPEEGTAEELFAQIQEEKRRLIAEKKIKKEKNLPEITEDEKPFEIPESWK
;
A
#
# COMPACT_ATOMS: atom_id res chain seq x y z
N MET A 1 -6.78 -12.79 8.62
CA MET A 1 -6.75 -11.31 8.48
C MET A 1 -5.44 -10.94 7.82
N THR A 2 -5.49 -10.31 6.66
CA THR A 2 -4.30 -9.82 5.97
C THR A 2 -3.71 -8.58 6.68
N PRO A 3 -2.43 -8.24 6.46
CA PRO A 3 -1.84 -7.03 7.03
C PRO A 3 -2.59 -5.75 6.66
N GLN A 4 -3.10 -5.66 5.43
CA GLN A 4 -3.90 -4.53 4.98
C GLN A 4 -5.27 -4.44 5.71
N GLU A 5 -5.94 -5.58 5.92
CA GLU A 5 -7.18 -5.62 6.71
C GLU A 5 -6.95 -5.19 8.15
N LEU A 6 -5.84 -5.61 8.77
CA LEU A 6 -5.46 -5.20 10.13
C LEU A 6 -5.25 -3.68 10.18
N LYS A 7 -4.48 -3.13 9.24
CA LYS A 7 -4.25 -1.69 9.14
C LYS A 7 -5.55 -0.91 8.97
N ASN A 8 -6.42 -1.37 8.07
CA ASN A 8 -7.73 -0.74 7.84
C ASN A 8 -8.61 -0.79 9.10
N SER A 9 -8.59 -1.91 9.84
CA SER A 9 -9.34 -2.03 11.10
C SER A 9 -8.87 -1.04 12.16
N ILE A 10 -7.56 -0.87 12.33
CA ILE A 10 -6.98 0.12 13.25
C ILE A 10 -7.37 1.54 12.84
N LEU A 11 -7.25 1.88 11.56
CA LEU A 11 -7.65 3.19 11.05
C LEU A 11 -9.16 3.43 11.20
N GLN A 12 -9.98 2.40 11.05
CA GLN A 12 -11.42 2.49 11.27
C GLN A 12 -11.76 2.78 12.73
N LEU A 13 -11.09 2.13 13.69
CA LEU A 13 -11.22 2.46 15.11
C LEU A 13 -10.77 3.91 15.40
N ALA A 14 -9.72 4.37 14.74
CA ALA A 14 -9.23 5.73 14.87
C ALA A 14 -10.26 6.78 14.46
N ILE A 15 -10.87 6.62 13.29
CA ILE A 15 -11.86 7.60 12.77
C ILE A 15 -13.22 7.51 13.44
N GLN A 16 -13.49 6.45 14.20
CA GLN A 16 -14.69 6.30 15.02
C GLN A 16 -14.49 6.78 16.47
N GLY A 17 -13.31 7.35 16.81
CA GLY A 17 -12.98 7.77 18.17
C GLY A 17 -12.82 6.63 19.18
N LYS A 18 -12.55 5.39 18.69
CA LYS A 18 -12.42 4.18 19.51
C LYS A 18 -10.97 3.74 19.74
N LEU A 19 -10.00 4.39 19.11
CA LEU A 19 -8.58 4.03 19.20
C LEU A 19 -7.90 4.60 20.45
N VAL A 20 -8.37 5.75 20.91
CA VAL A 20 -7.87 6.45 22.10
C VAL A 20 -9.04 6.81 23.02
N GLU A 21 -8.74 7.00 24.29
CA GLU A 21 -9.75 7.42 25.28
C GLU A 21 -10.27 8.82 24.98
N GLN A 22 -11.58 9.05 25.14
CA GLN A 22 -12.18 10.38 25.04
C GLN A 22 -11.85 11.20 26.29
N ARG A 23 -11.42 12.46 26.10
CA ARG A 23 -10.99 13.37 27.17
C ARG A 23 -11.76 14.69 27.13
N PRO A 24 -12.73 14.90 28.00
CA PRO A 24 -13.55 16.12 28.02
C PRO A 24 -12.72 17.42 28.16
N GLU A 25 -11.57 17.35 28.85
CA GLU A 25 -10.67 18.49 29.03
C GLU A 25 -9.97 18.96 27.75
N GLU A 26 -10.02 18.19 26.68
CA GLU A 26 -9.42 18.57 25.38
C GLU A 26 -10.35 19.46 24.54
N GLY A 27 -11.53 19.81 25.05
CA GLY A 27 -12.52 20.63 24.37
C GLY A 27 -13.36 19.87 23.36
N THR A 28 -13.99 20.59 22.46
CA THR A 28 -14.90 20.01 21.45
C THR A 28 -14.48 20.36 20.03
N ALA A 29 -14.91 19.54 19.09
CA ALA A 29 -14.75 19.84 17.67
C ALA A 29 -15.52 21.11 17.24
N GLU A 30 -16.63 21.45 17.92
CA GLU A 30 -17.40 22.65 17.63
C GLU A 30 -16.58 23.92 17.90
N GLU A 31 -15.83 23.96 19.01
CA GLU A 31 -14.92 25.04 19.34
C GLU A 31 -13.80 25.19 18.30
N LEU A 32 -13.16 24.08 17.93
CA LEU A 32 -12.13 24.07 16.89
C LEU A 32 -12.69 24.52 15.54
N PHE A 33 -13.87 24.02 15.15
CA PHE A 33 -14.54 24.39 13.91
C PHE A 33 -14.87 25.86 13.88
N GLY A 34 -15.43 26.42 14.97
CA GLY A 34 -15.70 27.87 15.13
C GLY A 34 -14.46 28.70 14.86
N GLN A 35 -13.33 28.36 15.50
CA GLN A 35 -12.04 29.02 15.29
C GLN A 35 -11.53 28.96 13.86
N ILE A 36 -11.76 27.81 13.16
CA ILE A 36 -11.39 27.65 11.75
C ILE A 36 -12.25 28.56 10.87
N GLN A 37 -13.57 28.66 11.15
CA GLN A 37 -14.47 29.50 10.39
C GLN A 37 -14.16 30.99 10.61
N GLU A 38 -13.83 31.43 11.82
CA GLU A 38 -13.36 32.80 12.11
C GLU A 38 -12.12 33.15 11.29
N GLU A 39 -11.12 32.26 11.28
CA GLU A 39 -9.92 32.48 10.48
C GLU A 39 -10.21 32.52 8.98
N LYS A 40 -11.07 31.64 8.46
CA LYS A 40 -11.52 31.64 7.06
C LYS A 40 -12.19 32.99 6.72
N GLN A 41 -13.07 33.49 7.59
CA GLN A 41 -13.72 34.79 7.40
C GLN A 41 -12.72 35.96 7.42
N ARG A 42 -11.72 35.90 8.31
CA ARG A 42 -10.64 36.89 8.37
C ARG A 42 -9.84 36.93 7.07
N LEU A 43 -9.45 35.74 6.53
CA LEU A 43 -8.71 35.64 5.28
C LEU A 43 -9.54 36.18 4.09
N VAL A 44 -10.85 35.99 4.09
CA VAL A 44 -11.75 36.57 3.08
C VAL A 44 -11.83 38.10 3.21
N ALA A 45 -11.97 38.63 4.43
CA ALA A 45 -12.00 40.07 4.68
C ALA A 45 -10.68 40.76 4.28
N GLU A 46 -9.55 40.12 4.52
CA GLU A 46 -8.22 40.58 4.10
C GLU A 46 -7.94 40.33 2.59
N LYS A 47 -8.92 39.82 1.83
CA LYS A 47 -8.80 39.49 0.39
C LYS A 47 -7.67 38.52 0.06
N LYS A 48 -7.19 37.74 1.03
CA LYS A 48 -6.18 36.68 0.83
C LYS A 48 -6.76 35.46 0.16
N ILE A 49 -8.06 35.19 0.39
CA ILE A 49 -8.83 34.15 -0.28
C ILE A 49 -10.14 34.70 -0.82
N LYS A 50 -10.69 34.06 -1.85
CA LYS A 50 -11.99 34.44 -2.40
C LYS A 50 -13.10 33.88 -1.52
N LYS A 51 -14.21 34.63 -1.39
CA LYS A 51 -15.43 34.13 -0.76
C LYS A 51 -16.02 33.00 -1.63
N GLU A 52 -16.18 31.84 -1.05
CA GLU A 52 -16.80 30.67 -1.69
C GLU A 52 -18.30 30.64 -1.39
N LYS A 53 -19.04 29.90 -2.21
CA LYS A 53 -20.44 29.59 -1.92
C LYS A 53 -20.51 28.64 -0.73
N PRO A 54 -21.57 28.74 0.10
CA PRO A 54 -21.78 27.74 1.16
C PRO A 54 -21.82 26.33 0.58
N LEU A 55 -21.22 25.39 1.29
CA LEU A 55 -21.30 23.98 0.96
C LEU A 55 -22.68 23.43 1.37
N PRO A 56 -23.18 22.38 0.71
CA PRO A 56 -24.45 21.76 1.08
C PRO A 56 -24.39 21.21 2.51
N GLU A 57 -25.52 21.16 3.18
CA GLU A 57 -25.63 20.51 4.49
C GLU A 57 -25.24 19.01 4.37
N ILE A 58 -24.71 18.45 5.46
CA ILE A 58 -24.38 17.04 5.53
C ILE A 58 -25.65 16.27 5.86
N THR A 59 -25.95 15.24 5.06
CA THR A 59 -27.12 14.39 5.26
C THR A 59 -26.73 13.09 5.98
N ASP A 60 -27.71 12.41 6.59
CA ASP A 60 -27.46 11.19 7.39
C ASP A 60 -26.83 10.06 6.56
N ASP A 61 -27.16 9.98 5.28
CA ASP A 61 -26.58 8.99 4.35
C ASP A 61 -25.12 9.26 3.96
N GLU A 62 -24.62 10.49 4.22
CA GLU A 62 -23.23 10.86 4.04
C GLU A 62 -22.36 10.55 5.28
N MET A 63 -22.97 10.16 6.41
CA MET A 63 -22.30 9.83 7.67
C MET A 63 -22.19 8.29 7.80
N PRO A 64 -21.08 7.67 7.39
CA PRO A 64 -21.00 6.20 7.25
C PRO A 64 -20.86 5.45 8.58
N PHE A 65 -20.70 6.14 9.70
CA PHE A 65 -20.58 5.57 11.05
C PHE A 65 -20.85 6.61 12.13
N ASP A 66 -21.09 6.14 13.36
CA ASP A 66 -21.24 7.00 14.54
C ASP A 66 -19.88 7.55 15.01
N ILE A 67 -19.86 8.78 15.47
CA ILE A 67 -18.71 9.46 16.07
C ILE A 67 -19.02 9.89 17.52
N PRO A 68 -18.01 10.14 18.39
CA PRO A 68 -18.21 10.67 19.73
C PRO A 68 -18.94 12.01 19.72
N GLU A 69 -19.69 12.32 20.78
CA GLU A 69 -20.42 13.58 20.94
C GLU A 69 -19.51 14.82 20.91
N SER A 70 -18.25 14.67 21.32
CA SER A 70 -17.23 15.74 21.27
C SER A 70 -16.74 16.05 19.86
N TRP A 71 -17.06 15.18 18.86
CA TRP A 71 -16.64 15.31 17.47
C TRP A 71 -17.73 15.97 16.61
N LYS A 72 -17.36 16.39 15.41
CA LYS A 72 -18.28 16.96 14.43
C LYS A 72 -18.02 16.41 13.04
N TRP A 73 -19.07 16.10 12.29
CA TRP A 73 -18.97 15.90 10.85
C TRP A 73 -18.81 17.22 10.14
N VAL A 74 -17.83 17.34 9.23
CA VAL A 74 -17.51 18.56 8.50
C VAL A 74 -17.19 18.25 7.05
N ARG A 75 -17.42 19.22 6.19
CA ARG A 75 -16.94 19.13 4.80
C ARG A 75 -15.49 19.61 4.72
N LEU A 76 -14.68 18.91 3.90
CA LEU A 76 -13.25 19.19 3.77
C LEU A 76 -12.98 20.64 3.35
N GLY A 77 -13.80 21.21 2.45
CA GLY A 77 -13.70 22.61 2.01
C GLY A 77 -14.00 23.66 3.10
N GLU A 78 -14.50 23.23 4.27
CA GLU A 78 -14.67 24.09 5.43
C GLU A 78 -13.38 24.22 6.25
N LEU A 79 -12.48 23.24 6.15
CA LEU A 79 -11.25 23.17 6.92
C LEU A 79 -10.02 23.62 6.14
N PHE A 80 -10.02 23.42 4.83
CA PHE A 80 -8.85 23.62 3.98
C PHE A 80 -9.11 24.56 2.82
N GLN A 81 -8.17 25.46 2.59
CA GLN A 81 -8.02 26.15 1.33
C GLN A 81 -7.57 25.12 0.27
N HIS A 82 -8.34 24.97 -0.77
CA HIS A 82 -8.04 24.08 -1.88
C HIS A 82 -7.55 24.84 -3.10
N ASN A 83 -6.48 24.34 -3.70
CA ASN A 83 -6.01 24.74 -5.02
C ASN A 83 -5.54 23.51 -5.80
N THR A 84 -5.68 23.58 -7.12
CA THR A 84 -5.01 22.66 -8.05
C THR A 84 -3.78 23.33 -8.64
N GLY A 85 -2.83 22.51 -9.12
CA GLY A 85 -1.66 23.03 -9.81
C GLY A 85 -1.93 23.55 -11.23
N LYS A 86 -0.86 23.82 -11.94
CA LYS A 86 -0.91 24.33 -13.33
C LYS A 86 -1.15 23.19 -14.33
N ALA A 87 -2.04 23.43 -15.30
CA ALA A 87 -2.21 22.54 -16.44
C ALA A 87 -0.96 22.52 -17.32
N LEU A 88 -0.60 21.35 -17.85
CA LEU A 88 0.52 21.20 -18.76
C LEU A 88 0.31 22.05 -20.02
N ASN A 89 1.28 22.91 -20.32
CA ASN A 89 1.33 23.66 -21.57
C ASN A 89 2.80 23.71 -22.07
N SER A 90 3.13 22.82 -22.97
CA SER A 90 4.49 22.67 -23.51
C SER A 90 4.91 23.84 -24.42
N THR A 91 3.97 24.65 -24.93
CA THR A 91 4.26 25.77 -25.84
C THR A 91 4.43 27.09 -25.09
N ASN A 92 3.91 27.21 -23.88
CA ASN A 92 4.02 28.44 -23.09
C ASN A 92 5.40 28.52 -22.39
N ARG A 93 6.16 29.57 -22.72
CA ARG A 93 7.47 29.86 -22.12
C ARG A 93 7.49 31.20 -21.38
N ILE A 94 6.31 31.69 -20.95
CA ILE A 94 6.17 32.93 -20.19
C ILE A 94 6.31 32.62 -18.70
N GLY A 95 7.19 33.39 -18.02
CA GLY A 95 7.42 33.26 -16.58
C GLY A 95 8.76 32.60 -16.24
N ILE A 96 8.86 32.02 -15.07
CA ILE A 96 10.07 31.37 -14.53
C ILE A 96 9.95 29.86 -14.74
N CYS A 97 11.03 29.24 -15.25
CA CYS A 97 11.11 27.78 -15.39
C CYS A 97 11.37 27.15 -14.01
N LEU A 98 10.43 26.37 -13.52
CA LEU A 98 10.50 25.75 -12.19
C LEU A 98 10.20 24.24 -12.27
N LYS A 99 10.85 23.49 -11.39
CA LYS A 99 10.52 22.09 -11.15
C LYS A 99 9.14 21.96 -10.50
N TYR A 100 8.43 20.90 -10.86
CA TYR A 100 7.10 20.67 -10.31
C TYR A 100 6.81 19.18 -10.09
N ILE A 101 5.91 18.92 -9.14
CA ILE A 101 5.42 17.58 -8.79
C ILE A 101 4.24 17.21 -9.70
N THR A 102 4.28 15.98 -10.21
CA THR A 102 3.19 15.32 -10.92
C THR A 102 2.62 14.18 -10.08
N THR A 103 1.50 13.60 -10.50
CA THR A 103 0.92 12.43 -9.82
C THR A 103 1.89 11.22 -9.80
N SER A 104 2.82 11.12 -10.74
CA SER A 104 3.84 10.06 -10.74
C SER A 104 4.95 10.26 -9.69
N ASN A 105 5.11 11.48 -9.18
CA ASN A 105 6.06 11.78 -8.12
C ASN A 105 5.48 11.65 -6.71
N LEU A 106 4.13 11.59 -6.58
CA LEU A 106 3.44 11.54 -5.30
C LEU A 106 3.06 10.09 -4.97
N TYR A 107 3.55 9.55 -3.87
CA TYR A 107 3.22 8.25 -3.31
C TYR A 107 2.58 8.42 -1.92
N TRP A 108 2.12 7.34 -1.30
CA TRP A 108 1.61 7.40 0.06
C TRP A 108 2.69 7.89 1.02
N ASN A 109 2.47 9.07 1.61
CA ASN A 109 3.36 9.79 2.52
C ASN A 109 4.82 9.94 2.03
N ARG A 110 5.04 9.94 0.72
CA ARG A 110 6.37 10.03 0.11
C ARG A 110 6.33 10.73 -1.23
N PHE A 111 7.43 11.42 -1.57
CA PHE A 111 7.66 12.05 -2.86
C PHE A 111 8.91 11.48 -3.54
N GLU A 112 8.81 11.24 -4.84
CA GLU A 112 9.96 10.92 -5.70
C GLU A 112 10.50 12.23 -6.26
N MET A 113 11.73 12.60 -5.86
CA MET A 113 12.32 13.90 -6.16
C MET A 113 13.43 13.83 -7.23
N GLU A 114 13.84 12.63 -7.66
CA GLU A 114 14.98 12.48 -8.58
C GLU A 114 14.64 12.89 -10.00
N HIS A 115 13.42 12.69 -10.47
CA HIS A 115 12.99 12.89 -11.85
C HIS A 115 11.86 13.91 -11.98
N LEU A 116 12.06 15.10 -11.41
CA LEU A 116 11.10 16.20 -11.52
C LEU A 116 11.12 16.80 -12.92
N LYS A 117 9.94 17.08 -13.46
CA LYS A 117 9.77 17.83 -14.71
C LYS A 117 9.83 19.32 -14.44
N GLU A 118 10.05 20.08 -15.50
CA GLU A 118 10.12 21.55 -15.47
C GLU A 118 9.08 22.14 -16.41
N MET A 119 8.47 23.25 -16.01
CA MET A 119 7.65 24.10 -16.87
C MET A 119 7.70 25.55 -16.41
N PHE A 120 7.24 26.47 -17.26
CA PHE A 120 7.20 27.89 -16.95
C PHE A 120 5.97 28.26 -16.13
N PHE A 121 6.15 29.10 -15.12
CA PHE A 121 5.12 29.62 -14.26
C PHE A 121 5.19 31.14 -14.20
N THR A 122 4.07 31.80 -14.36
CA THR A 122 3.94 33.24 -14.06
C THR A 122 3.88 33.47 -12.54
N ASP A 123 4.10 34.68 -12.07
CA ASP A 123 4.07 35.00 -10.63
C ASP A 123 2.73 34.63 -9.98
N SER A 124 1.62 34.88 -10.66
CA SER A 124 0.28 34.52 -10.19
C SER A 124 0.06 33.00 -10.13
N GLU A 125 0.67 32.25 -11.03
CA GLU A 125 0.62 30.77 -11.03
C GLU A 125 1.53 30.21 -9.94
N ILE A 126 2.70 30.80 -9.69
CA ILE A 126 3.59 30.45 -8.57
C ILE A 126 2.84 30.59 -7.27
N GLU A 127 2.20 31.75 -7.02
CA GLU A 127 1.43 31.98 -5.81
C GLU A 127 0.34 30.90 -5.58
N LYS A 128 -0.36 30.56 -6.66
CA LYS A 128 -1.45 29.56 -6.64
C LYS A 128 -0.96 28.13 -6.47
N CYS A 129 0.12 27.76 -7.20
CA CYS A 129 0.54 26.36 -7.35
C CYS A 129 1.62 25.94 -6.35
N THR A 130 2.20 26.86 -5.58
CA THR A 130 3.28 26.61 -4.63
C THR A 130 2.78 25.83 -3.42
N VAL A 131 3.50 24.76 -3.12
CA VAL A 131 3.34 23.92 -1.92
C VAL A 131 4.31 24.39 -0.85
N LYS A 132 3.85 24.39 0.39
CA LYS A 132 4.62 24.72 1.60
C LYS A 132 4.54 23.57 2.60
N LYS A 133 5.50 23.49 3.51
CA LYS A 133 5.52 22.52 4.60
C LYS A 133 4.18 22.48 5.33
N GLY A 134 3.67 21.26 5.53
CA GLY A 134 2.37 20.99 6.16
C GLY A 134 1.18 20.94 5.19
N ASP A 135 1.36 21.28 3.90
CA ASP A 135 0.29 21.12 2.90
C ASP A 135 0.05 19.63 2.63
N LEU A 136 -1.22 19.24 2.59
CA LEU A 136 -1.64 17.90 2.18
C LEU A 136 -1.90 17.89 0.68
N LEU A 137 -1.17 17.04 -0.04
CA LEU A 137 -1.33 16.85 -1.48
C LEU A 137 -2.11 15.57 -1.76
N VAL A 138 -3.09 15.66 -2.66
CA VAL A 138 -3.99 14.52 -3.00
C VAL A 138 -4.10 14.39 -4.51
N CYS A 139 -3.95 13.19 -5.05
CA CYS A 139 -4.08 12.90 -6.47
C CYS A 139 -5.55 12.95 -6.92
N GLU A 140 -5.82 13.78 -7.96
CA GLU A 140 -7.09 13.77 -8.72
C GLU A 140 -7.11 12.66 -9.76
N GLY A 141 -5.95 12.35 -10.35
CA GLY A 141 -5.81 11.37 -11.44
C GLY A 141 -4.77 10.30 -11.13
N GLY A 142 -4.72 9.28 -11.97
CA GLY A 142 -3.89 8.10 -11.77
C GLY A 142 -4.43 7.25 -10.61
N ASP A 143 -3.74 7.23 -9.49
CA ASP A 143 -4.24 6.59 -8.26
C ASP A 143 -5.02 7.61 -7.42
N ILE A 144 -6.30 7.80 -7.78
CA ILE A 144 -7.21 8.79 -7.20
C ILE A 144 -7.27 8.65 -5.68
N GLY A 145 -7.12 9.78 -4.97
CA GLY A 145 -7.16 9.83 -3.50
C GLY A 145 -5.82 9.51 -2.83
N ARG A 146 -4.79 9.08 -3.56
CA ARG A 146 -3.45 8.92 -3.00
C ARG A 146 -2.93 10.26 -2.50
N ALA A 147 -2.40 10.27 -1.27
CA ALA A 147 -2.06 11.50 -0.56
C ALA A 147 -0.67 11.46 0.08
N ALA A 148 -0.07 12.63 0.25
CA ALA A 148 1.15 12.82 1.02
C ALA A 148 1.20 14.24 1.59
N ILE A 149 1.88 14.40 2.73
CA ILE A 149 2.11 15.69 3.37
C ILE A 149 3.49 16.22 2.94
N TRP A 150 3.55 17.46 2.48
CA TRP A 150 4.82 18.08 2.14
C TRP A 150 5.60 18.45 3.41
N GLN A 151 6.71 17.75 3.65
CA GLN A 151 7.53 17.94 4.84
C GLN A 151 8.79 18.79 4.62
N ASN A 152 9.13 19.09 3.35
CA ASN A 152 10.32 19.86 3.03
C ASN A 152 10.10 21.36 3.32
N ASP A 153 11.16 22.03 3.76
CA ASP A 153 11.15 23.48 3.98
C ASP A 153 11.18 24.24 2.64
N GLU A 154 11.72 23.62 1.59
CA GLU A 154 11.71 24.19 0.23
C GLU A 154 10.30 24.13 -0.37
N THR A 155 9.96 25.18 -1.10
CA THR A 155 8.69 25.26 -1.82
C THR A 155 8.83 24.68 -3.22
N ILE A 156 7.76 24.04 -3.71
CA ILE A 156 7.71 23.47 -5.06
C ILE A 156 6.33 23.70 -5.68
N CYS A 157 6.25 23.76 -7.01
CA CYS A 157 4.98 23.82 -7.71
C CYS A 157 4.38 22.45 -7.99
N ILE A 158 3.08 22.38 -8.25
CA ILE A 158 2.36 21.15 -8.59
C ILE A 158 1.61 21.26 -9.91
N GLN A 159 1.36 20.09 -10.53
CA GLN A 159 0.54 19.92 -11.73
C GLN A 159 -0.96 19.92 -11.38
N ASN A 160 -1.81 20.24 -12.35
CA ASN A 160 -3.26 20.37 -12.22
C ASN A 160 -4.00 19.11 -11.72
N HIS A 161 -3.43 17.91 -11.85
CA HIS A 161 -4.01 16.66 -11.33
C HIS A 161 -3.61 16.36 -9.88
N ILE A 162 -3.11 17.36 -9.18
CA ILE A 162 -2.84 17.31 -7.74
C ILE A 162 -3.62 18.42 -7.06
N HIS A 163 -4.38 18.05 -6.05
CA HIS A 163 -5.01 18.96 -5.11
C HIS A 163 -4.02 19.33 -4.02
N ARG A 164 -3.90 20.62 -3.71
CA ARG A 164 -3.23 21.13 -2.52
C ARG A 164 -4.29 21.55 -1.51
N LEU A 165 -4.23 20.98 -0.34
CA LEU A 165 -5.07 21.28 0.80
C LEU A 165 -4.20 21.95 1.88
N ARG A 166 -4.47 23.21 2.14
CA ARG A 166 -3.81 24.00 3.17
C ARG A 166 -4.83 24.37 4.22
N ALA A 167 -4.64 23.96 5.47
CA ALA A 167 -5.57 24.26 6.54
C ALA A 167 -5.71 25.78 6.75
N PHE A 168 -6.93 26.26 6.95
CA PHE A 168 -7.17 27.68 7.30
C PHE A 168 -6.58 28.01 8.66
N ARG A 169 -6.61 27.08 9.59
CA ARG A 169 -6.01 27.15 10.92
C ARG A 169 -5.32 25.82 11.24
N THR A 170 -4.47 25.81 12.25
CA THR A 170 -3.75 24.59 12.70
C THR A 170 -4.70 23.43 12.98
N VAL A 171 -4.51 22.35 12.26
CA VAL A 171 -5.09 21.01 12.45
C VAL A 171 -3.95 19.99 12.42
N CYS A 172 -4.18 18.77 12.85
CA CYS A 172 -3.24 17.69 12.64
C CYS A 172 -3.40 17.15 11.20
N THR A 173 -2.56 17.61 10.29
CA THR A 173 -2.64 17.23 8.86
C THR A 173 -2.50 15.72 8.65
N GLU A 174 -1.70 15.06 9.50
CA GLU A 174 -1.49 13.61 9.51
C GLU A 174 -2.80 12.85 9.77
N PHE A 175 -3.69 13.37 10.61
CA PHE A 175 -5.01 12.78 10.82
C PHE A 175 -5.81 12.74 9.52
N PHE A 176 -5.82 13.82 8.76
CA PHE A 176 -6.50 13.89 7.45
C PHE A 176 -5.83 13.03 6.39
N TYR A 177 -4.50 12.89 6.44
CA TYR A 177 -3.78 11.93 5.60
C TYR A 177 -4.27 10.50 5.84
N TYR A 178 -4.42 10.06 7.10
CA TYR A 178 -4.94 8.74 7.43
C TYR A 178 -6.41 8.56 7.03
N LEU A 179 -7.22 9.62 7.07
CA LEU A 179 -8.58 9.59 6.54
C LEU A 179 -8.59 9.33 5.03
N PHE A 180 -7.78 10.03 4.25
CA PHE A 180 -7.64 9.76 2.82
C PHE A 180 -7.16 8.34 2.55
N TYR A 181 -6.19 7.87 3.31
CA TYR A 181 -5.68 6.50 3.20
C TYR A 181 -6.80 5.48 3.41
N LEU A 182 -7.56 5.60 4.49
CA LEU A 182 -8.65 4.67 4.80
C LEU A 182 -9.77 4.77 3.77
N TYR A 183 -10.24 5.98 3.43
CA TYR A 183 -11.33 6.18 2.47
C TYR A 183 -11.00 5.58 1.10
N LYS A 184 -9.75 5.68 0.67
CA LYS A 184 -9.27 5.03 -0.56
C LYS A 184 -9.31 3.51 -0.46
N HIS A 185 -8.76 2.93 0.62
CA HIS A 185 -8.67 1.48 0.78
C HIS A 185 -10.02 0.83 1.13
N ALA A 186 -10.94 1.58 1.72
CA ALA A 186 -12.33 1.18 1.91
C ALA A 186 -13.20 1.31 0.63
N GLY A 187 -12.63 1.87 -0.45
CA GLY A 187 -13.35 2.06 -1.71
C GLY A 187 -14.35 3.23 -1.72
N TRP A 188 -14.30 4.11 -0.72
CA TRP A 188 -15.15 5.30 -0.64
C TRP A 188 -14.65 6.43 -1.55
N ILE A 189 -13.39 6.42 -1.94
CA ILE A 189 -12.78 7.29 -2.94
C ILE A 189 -12.20 6.43 -4.07
N GLY A 190 -12.59 6.69 -5.32
CA GLY A 190 -12.07 6.02 -6.52
C GLY A 190 -12.48 4.55 -6.66
N GLY A 191 -13.43 4.07 -5.86
CA GLY A 191 -13.96 2.69 -5.93
C GLY A 191 -15.06 2.53 -6.99
N LYS A 192 -15.36 1.27 -7.32
CA LYS A 192 -16.55 0.90 -8.10
C LYS A 192 -17.73 0.69 -7.13
N GLY A 193 -18.65 1.63 -7.04
CA GLY A 193 -19.80 1.50 -6.14
C GLY A 193 -20.33 2.84 -5.63
N ILE A 194 -20.79 2.86 -4.37
CA ILE A 194 -21.44 4.02 -3.72
C ILE A 194 -20.48 5.20 -3.48
N GLY A 195 -19.17 4.99 -3.57
CA GLY A 195 -18.14 6.01 -3.30
C GLY A 195 -17.95 7.03 -4.42
N ILE A 196 -17.15 8.05 -4.16
CA ILE A 196 -16.76 9.08 -5.14
C ILE A 196 -15.83 8.46 -6.19
N GLN A 197 -16.30 8.37 -7.43
CA GLN A 197 -15.56 7.75 -8.53
C GLN A 197 -14.47 8.63 -9.14
N GLY A 198 -14.53 9.93 -8.93
CA GLY A 198 -13.54 10.90 -9.40
C GLY A 198 -13.38 12.03 -8.40
N LEU A 199 -12.14 12.41 -8.09
CA LEU A 199 -11.86 13.43 -7.10
C LEU A 199 -11.65 14.79 -7.77
N SER A 200 -12.69 15.31 -8.44
CA SER A 200 -12.66 16.67 -8.98
C SER A 200 -12.54 17.71 -7.87
N SER A 201 -12.18 18.94 -8.23
CA SER A 201 -12.14 20.07 -7.29
C SER A 201 -13.44 20.25 -6.51
N LYS A 202 -14.60 20.02 -7.13
CA LYS A 202 -15.89 20.08 -6.47
C LYS A 202 -16.09 18.88 -5.52
N ALA A 203 -15.70 17.69 -5.96
CA ALA A 203 -15.87 16.47 -5.17
C ALA A 203 -15.02 16.49 -3.89
N ILE A 204 -13.78 16.99 -3.96
CA ILE A 204 -12.91 17.06 -2.77
C ILE A 204 -13.45 18.06 -1.72
N HIS A 205 -14.08 19.17 -2.15
CA HIS A 205 -14.66 20.15 -1.24
C HIS A 205 -15.84 19.61 -0.44
N VAL A 206 -16.65 18.75 -1.04
CA VAL A 206 -17.85 18.17 -0.41
C VAL A 206 -17.58 16.88 0.37
N LEU A 207 -16.36 16.33 0.31
CA LEU A 207 -16.00 15.17 1.13
C LEU A 207 -16.33 15.44 2.60
N VAL A 208 -16.96 14.45 3.23
CA VAL A 208 -17.36 14.50 4.64
C VAL A 208 -16.34 13.74 5.48
N PHE A 209 -15.78 14.43 6.47
CA PHE A 209 -14.80 13.85 7.38
C PHE A 209 -15.20 14.11 8.84
N PRO A 210 -14.90 13.18 9.76
CA PRO A 210 -15.04 13.43 11.19
C PRO A 210 -13.93 14.37 11.66
N LEU A 211 -14.28 15.35 12.48
CA LEU A 211 -13.37 16.30 13.08
C LEU A 211 -13.31 16.08 14.60
N PRO A 212 -12.23 15.52 15.15
CA PRO A 212 -11.96 15.48 16.57
C PRO A 212 -11.47 16.84 17.10
N PRO A 213 -11.46 17.09 18.44
CA PRO A 213 -10.65 18.13 19.05
C PRO A 213 -9.17 18.01 18.66
N LEU A 214 -8.45 19.12 18.53
CA LEU A 214 -7.07 19.12 18.01
C LEU A 214 -6.10 18.25 18.83
N ALA A 215 -6.25 18.25 20.16
CA ALA A 215 -5.40 17.43 21.02
C ALA A 215 -5.66 15.93 20.78
N GLU A 216 -6.91 15.55 20.58
CA GLU A 216 -7.30 14.17 20.26
C GLU A 216 -6.81 13.73 18.88
N GLN A 217 -6.88 14.61 17.84
CA GLN A 217 -6.28 14.34 16.53
C GLN A 217 -4.81 13.90 16.66
N LYS A 218 -4.03 14.62 17.47
CA LYS A 218 -2.61 14.33 17.71
C LYS A 218 -2.40 13.01 18.44
N ARG A 219 -3.23 12.70 19.46
CA ARG A 219 -3.16 11.42 20.19
C ARG A 219 -3.53 10.23 19.29
N ILE A 220 -4.54 10.39 18.44
CA ILE A 220 -4.92 9.39 17.46
C ILE A 220 -3.75 9.10 16.52
N VAL A 221 -3.13 10.14 15.96
CA VAL A 221 -1.98 9.99 15.06
C VAL A 221 -0.81 9.31 15.78
N ALA A 222 -0.46 9.78 16.98
CA ALA A 222 0.62 9.17 17.77
C ALA A 222 0.35 7.67 18.04
N LYS A 223 -0.92 7.30 18.31
CA LYS A 223 -1.28 5.89 18.52
C LYS A 223 -1.22 5.07 17.24
N ILE A 224 -1.62 5.63 16.11
CA ILE A 224 -1.45 4.97 14.80
C ILE A 224 0.04 4.73 14.53
N GLU A 225 0.89 5.76 14.70
CA GLU A 225 2.33 5.66 14.45
C GLU A 225 3.04 4.70 15.41
N GLU A 226 2.58 4.57 16.65
CA GLU A 226 3.03 3.55 17.60
C GLU A 226 2.72 2.13 17.10
N LEU A 227 1.55 1.94 16.44
CA LEU A 227 1.10 0.63 15.99
C LEU A 227 1.67 0.22 14.63
N LEU A 228 2.04 1.15 13.75
CA LEU A 228 2.55 0.86 12.40
C LEU A 228 3.74 -0.13 12.39
N PRO A 229 4.77 -0.02 13.25
CA PRO A 229 5.88 -0.98 13.26
C PRO A 229 5.46 -2.42 13.59
N TYR A 230 4.38 -2.61 14.35
CA TYR A 230 3.83 -3.95 14.63
C TYR A 230 3.11 -4.51 13.40
N ILE A 231 2.41 -3.66 12.65
CA ILE A 231 1.77 -4.05 11.39
C ILE A 231 2.85 -4.47 10.37
N ASP A 232 3.95 -3.72 10.24
CA ASP A 232 5.06 -4.04 9.35
C ASP A 232 5.72 -5.39 9.70
N ARG A 233 5.90 -5.68 10.99
CA ARG A 233 6.39 -6.99 11.45
C ARG A 233 5.41 -8.12 11.12
N TYR A 234 4.12 -7.86 11.30
CA TYR A 234 3.08 -8.81 10.94
C TYR A 234 3.08 -9.09 9.44
N GLU A 235 3.23 -8.07 8.59
CA GLU A 235 3.32 -8.19 7.14
C GLU A 235 4.52 -9.05 6.72
N GLN A 236 5.69 -8.84 7.33
CA GLN A 236 6.88 -9.66 7.08
C GLN A 236 6.65 -11.13 7.46
N ALA A 237 6.02 -11.39 8.62
CA ALA A 237 5.72 -12.74 9.06
C ALA A 237 4.66 -13.40 8.16
N TRP A 238 3.62 -12.66 7.79
CA TRP A 238 2.57 -13.09 6.85
C TRP A 238 3.15 -13.49 5.49
N SER A 239 3.98 -12.62 4.90
CA SER A 239 4.60 -12.87 3.59
C SER A 239 5.49 -14.13 3.61
N LYS A 240 6.24 -14.34 4.69
CA LYS A 240 7.03 -15.57 4.86
C LYS A 240 6.13 -16.81 4.94
N LEU A 241 5.05 -16.74 5.71
CA LEU A 241 4.09 -17.84 5.84
C LEU A 241 3.44 -18.19 4.50
N GLU A 242 3.03 -17.19 3.72
CA GLU A 242 2.48 -17.40 2.38
C GLU A 242 3.49 -18.05 1.43
N GLN A 243 4.75 -17.61 1.45
CA GLN A 243 5.82 -18.24 0.68
C GLN A 243 6.02 -19.71 1.07
N PHE A 244 6.03 -20.00 2.38
CA PHE A 244 6.12 -21.38 2.86
C PHE A 244 4.93 -22.22 2.37
N ASN A 245 3.71 -21.75 2.55
CA ASN A 245 2.50 -22.46 2.15
C ASN A 245 2.46 -22.73 0.64
N THR A 246 2.94 -21.79 -0.17
CA THR A 246 2.97 -21.92 -1.62
C THR A 246 4.04 -22.94 -2.09
N ARG A 247 5.21 -22.97 -1.44
CA ARG A 247 6.32 -23.84 -1.83
C ARG A 247 6.26 -25.22 -1.19
N PHE A 248 5.67 -25.34 -0.01
CA PHE A 248 5.66 -26.56 0.80
C PHE A 248 5.23 -27.83 0.03
N PRO A 249 4.14 -27.82 -0.78
CA PRO A 249 3.72 -29.03 -1.50
C PRO A 249 4.79 -29.53 -2.48
N GLU A 250 5.47 -28.62 -3.18
CA GLU A 250 6.54 -28.98 -4.13
C GLU A 250 7.82 -29.43 -3.42
N ASP A 251 8.22 -28.72 -2.38
CA ASP A 251 9.42 -29.03 -1.61
C ASP A 251 9.25 -30.37 -0.88
N MET A 252 8.07 -30.64 -0.32
CA MET A 252 7.73 -31.93 0.28
C MET A 252 7.78 -33.05 -0.75
N LYS A 253 7.19 -32.84 -1.94
CA LYS A 253 7.25 -33.82 -3.04
C LYS A 253 8.69 -34.13 -3.44
N LYS A 254 9.53 -33.11 -3.61
CA LYS A 254 10.95 -33.28 -3.92
C LYS A 254 11.69 -34.04 -2.84
N SER A 255 11.46 -33.73 -1.56
CA SER A 255 12.07 -34.43 -0.43
C SER A 255 11.65 -35.90 -0.38
N LEU A 256 10.35 -36.21 -0.58
CA LEU A 256 9.86 -37.56 -0.62
C LEU A 256 10.48 -38.35 -1.77
N LEU A 257 10.57 -37.76 -2.96
CA LEU A 257 11.23 -38.42 -4.11
C LEU A 257 12.72 -38.66 -3.84
N GLN A 258 13.39 -37.68 -3.21
CA GLN A 258 14.80 -37.85 -2.84
C GLN A 258 15.01 -38.97 -1.82
N TYR A 259 14.16 -39.10 -0.82
CA TYR A 259 14.18 -40.21 0.12
C TYR A 259 13.90 -41.54 -0.57
N ALA A 260 12.97 -41.58 -1.53
CA ALA A 260 12.64 -42.75 -2.28
C ALA A 260 13.84 -43.25 -3.09
N ILE A 261 14.49 -42.37 -3.89
CA ILE A 261 15.63 -42.76 -4.73
C ILE A 261 16.90 -43.08 -3.91
N GLN A 262 16.99 -42.62 -2.67
CA GLN A 262 18.07 -42.97 -1.72
C GLN A 262 17.76 -44.26 -0.93
N GLY A 263 16.61 -44.91 -1.16
CA GLY A 263 16.19 -46.06 -0.39
C GLY A 263 15.84 -45.81 1.06
N LYS A 264 15.59 -44.52 1.44
CA LYS A 264 15.30 -44.09 2.82
C LYS A 264 13.82 -43.93 3.12
N LEU A 265 12.96 -44.06 2.09
CA LEU A 265 11.51 -43.86 2.25
C LEU A 265 10.81 -45.07 2.89
N VAL A 266 11.30 -46.25 2.60
CA VAL A 266 10.79 -47.52 3.14
C VAL A 266 11.92 -48.29 3.81
N GLU A 267 11.58 -49.16 4.75
CA GLU A 267 12.52 -50.04 5.43
C GLU A 267 13.08 -51.06 4.47
N GLN A 268 14.41 -51.27 4.49
CA GLN A 268 15.07 -52.28 3.69
C GLN A 268 14.82 -53.65 4.31
N ARG A 269 14.32 -54.59 3.53
CA ARG A 269 13.96 -55.96 3.96
C ARG A 269 14.88 -57.00 3.36
N PRO A 270 15.70 -57.68 4.13
CA PRO A 270 16.63 -58.68 3.63
C PRO A 270 15.95 -59.82 2.82
N GLU A 271 14.71 -60.17 3.18
CA GLU A 271 13.94 -61.23 2.52
C GLU A 271 13.51 -60.89 1.07
N GLU A 272 13.60 -59.61 0.67
CA GLU A 272 13.27 -59.18 -0.70
C GLU A 272 14.41 -59.40 -1.69
N GLY A 273 15.56 -59.93 -1.24
CA GLY A 273 16.74 -60.18 -2.07
C GLY A 273 17.56 -58.90 -2.34
N THR A 274 18.51 -59.05 -3.26
CA THR A 274 19.41 -57.93 -3.61
C THR A 274 19.25 -57.53 -5.09
N ALA A 275 19.58 -56.26 -5.39
CA ALA A 275 19.61 -55.78 -6.76
C ALA A 275 20.66 -56.52 -7.61
N GLU A 276 21.69 -57.08 -6.99
CA GLU A 276 22.74 -57.88 -7.67
C GLU A 276 22.18 -59.20 -8.19
N GLU A 277 21.35 -59.89 -7.38
CA GLU A 277 20.64 -61.10 -7.79
C GLU A 277 19.68 -60.85 -8.96
N LEU A 278 18.88 -59.75 -8.86
CA LEU A 278 17.99 -59.34 -9.94
C LEU A 278 18.76 -58.97 -11.22
N PHE A 279 19.87 -58.25 -11.09
CA PHE A 279 20.70 -57.87 -12.22
C PHE A 279 21.33 -59.08 -12.90
N ALA A 280 21.78 -60.08 -12.14
CA ALA A 280 22.28 -61.33 -12.70
C ALA A 280 21.21 -62.08 -13.52
N GLN A 281 19.96 -62.15 -13.00
CA GLN A 281 18.83 -62.73 -13.71
C GLN A 281 18.53 -62.00 -15.03
N ILE A 282 18.52 -60.66 -14.99
CA ILE A 282 18.35 -59.81 -16.18
C ILE A 282 19.43 -60.08 -17.23
N GLN A 283 20.69 -60.20 -16.81
CA GLN A 283 21.81 -60.49 -17.72
C GLN A 283 21.71 -61.89 -18.34
N GLU A 284 21.25 -62.87 -17.59
CA GLU A 284 21.04 -64.22 -18.08
C GLU A 284 19.92 -64.27 -19.14
N GLU A 285 18.78 -63.62 -18.85
CA GLU A 285 17.67 -63.52 -19.81
C GLU A 285 18.08 -62.74 -21.07
N LYS A 286 18.84 -61.63 -20.93
CA LYS A 286 19.42 -60.93 -22.09
C LYS A 286 20.31 -61.83 -22.96
N ARG A 287 21.16 -62.66 -22.36
CA ARG A 287 21.99 -63.64 -23.10
C ARG A 287 21.13 -64.63 -23.83
N ARG A 288 20.06 -65.18 -23.21
CA ARG A 288 19.11 -66.09 -23.83
C ARG A 288 18.42 -65.46 -25.05
N LEU A 289 17.91 -64.22 -24.91
CA LEU A 289 17.25 -63.55 -26.02
C LEU A 289 18.18 -63.20 -27.19
N ILE A 290 19.47 -62.90 -26.90
CA ILE A 290 20.49 -62.74 -27.94
C ILE A 290 20.76 -64.09 -28.68
N ALA A 291 20.90 -65.23 -27.95
CA ALA A 291 21.11 -66.54 -28.52
C ALA A 291 19.92 -66.97 -29.39
N GLU A 292 18.71 -66.67 -29.00
CA GLU A 292 17.48 -66.89 -29.75
C GLU A 292 17.27 -65.85 -30.89
N LYS A 293 18.24 -64.94 -31.14
CA LYS A 293 18.20 -63.92 -32.18
C LYS A 293 16.98 -62.94 -32.05
N LYS A 294 16.36 -62.88 -30.88
CA LYS A 294 15.24 -61.95 -30.60
C LYS A 294 15.69 -60.51 -30.39
N ILE A 295 16.91 -60.33 -29.87
CA ILE A 295 17.52 -58.99 -29.69
C ILE A 295 18.96 -59.04 -30.26
N LYS A 296 19.47 -57.86 -30.65
CA LYS A 296 20.85 -57.68 -31.13
C LYS A 296 21.82 -57.56 -29.97
N LYS A 297 23.05 -58.10 -30.13
CA LYS A 297 24.12 -57.88 -29.16
C LYS A 297 24.56 -56.40 -29.19
N GLU A 298 24.52 -55.76 -28.07
CA GLU A 298 24.99 -54.38 -27.89
C GLU A 298 26.45 -54.36 -27.44
N LYS A 299 27.11 -53.18 -27.56
CA LYS A 299 28.46 -52.97 -27.04
C LYS A 299 28.38 -52.89 -25.51
N ASN A 300 29.40 -53.37 -24.83
CA ASN A 300 29.51 -53.21 -23.38
C ASN A 300 29.59 -51.72 -23.04
N LEU A 301 28.80 -51.29 -22.04
CA LEU A 301 28.90 -49.98 -21.47
C LEU A 301 30.11 -49.91 -20.54
N PRO A 302 30.73 -48.74 -20.37
CA PRO A 302 31.79 -48.51 -19.39
C PRO A 302 31.26 -48.73 -17.96
N GLU A 303 32.17 -49.06 -17.04
CA GLU A 303 31.84 -49.14 -15.62
C GLU A 303 31.53 -47.74 -15.07
N ILE A 304 30.55 -47.67 -14.16
CA ILE A 304 30.19 -46.44 -13.49
C ILE A 304 31.30 -46.07 -12.50
N THR A 305 31.85 -44.87 -12.62
CA THR A 305 32.86 -44.35 -11.71
C THR A 305 32.24 -43.73 -10.47
N GLU A 306 33.02 -43.57 -9.38
CA GLU A 306 32.53 -42.94 -8.14
C GLU A 306 32.05 -41.52 -8.38
N ASP A 307 32.68 -40.76 -9.28
CA ASP A 307 32.31 -39.38 -9.62
C ASP A 307 30.95 -39.27 -10.37
N GLU A 308 30.48 -40.38 -10.94
CA GLU A 308 29.18 -40.47 -11.64
C GLU A 308 28.03 -40.83 -10.68
N LYS A 309 28.31 -41.17 -9.42
CA LYS A 309 27.29 -41.49 -8.41
C LYS A 309 26.80 -40.22 -7.73
N PRO A 310 25.59 -39.77 -7.96
CA PRO A 310 25.07 -38.50 -7.42
C PRO A 310 24.77 -38.56 -5.91
N PHE A 311 24.61 -39.74 -5.34
CA PHE A 311 24.31 -39.96 -3.91
C PHE A 311 24.57 -41.44 -3.53
N GLU A 312 24.65 -41.70 -2.24
CA GLU A 312 24.76 -43.03 -1.66
C GLU A 312 23.39 -43.72 -1.70
N ILE A 313 23.41 -45.01 -2.02
CA ILE A 313 22.24 -45.92 -2.05
C ILE A 313 22.44 -47.05 -1.04
N PRO A 314 21.37 -47.74 -0.60
CA PRO A 314 21.49 -48.93 0.29
C PRO A 314 22.39 -50.00 -0.29
N GLU A 315 23.08 -50.76 0.57
CA GLU A 315 23.95 -51.87 0.15
C GLU A 315 23.22 -52.96 -0.66
N SER A 316 21.90 -53.11 -0.42
CA SER A 316 21.06 -54.06 -1.19
C SER A 316 20.73 -53.61 -2.62
N TRP A 317 21.02 -52.36 -2.97
CA TRP A 317 20.76 -51.74 -4.28
C TRP A 317 22.03 -51.74 -5.15
N LYS A 318 21.82 -51.49 -6.46
CA LYS A 318 22.93 -51.49 -7.45
C LYS A 318 22.78 -50.28 -8.39
#